data_8ce18d5c57e3d9a2dfd7be4a506b7776
#
_entry.id   8ce18d5c57e3d9a2dfd7be4a506b7776
#
_cell.length_a   1.000
_cell.length_b   1.000
_cell.length_c   1.000
_cell.angle_alpha   90.00
_cell.angle_beta   90.00
_cell.angle_gamma   90.00
#
_symmetry.space_group_name_H-M   'P 1'
#
loop_
_entity.id
_entity.type
_entity.pdbx_description
1 polymer ?
#
loop_
_entity_poly.entity_id
_entity_poly.type
_entity_poly.pdbx_seq_one_letter_code
_entity_poly.pdbx_strand_id
1 'polypeptide(L)'
;MARAIAVVEDDESIREMLRYYFQSVGYAVRAYESGEALFAGEEGQSLPALYILDIMLPGMDGLEILRRLREGRDTADVPVIMLTARTAEMDRVAGLENGADDYVVKPFGIMELQARVKAVLRRTERRSDRLLTWGDLEIDPAAREVRKAGRVVELTYKEFELLKLLCTRRGVALTRDEILQAVWDYDYTGETRTV
;
A
#
# COMPACT_ATOMS: atom_id res chain seq x y z
N MET A 1 -12.96 -7.36 10.63
CA MET A 1 -12.83 -6.06 11.31
C MET A 1 -13.03 -4.96 10.29
N ALA A 2 -13.63 -3.82 10.65
CA ALA A 2 -13.76 -2.66 9.76
C ALA A 2 -12.35 -2.10 9.46
N ARG A 3 -12.10 -1.72 8.18
CA ARG A 3 -10.83 -1.08 7.78
C ARG A 3 -10.77 0.32 8.36
N ALA A 4 -9.64 0.70 8.94
CA ALA A 4 -9.43 2.03 9.47
C ALA A 4 -8.93 2.98 8.38
N ILE A 5 -9.49 4.20 8.34
CA ILE A 5 -9.00 5.33 7.55
C ILE A 5 -8.58 6.41 8.54
N ALA A 6 -7.37 6.96 8.35
CA ALA A 6 -6.90 8.12 9.10
C ALA A 6 -7.09 9.38 8.25
N VAL A 7 -7.73 10.39 8.80
CA VAL A 7 -8.01 11.68 8.15
C VAL A 7 -7.28 12.79 8.89
N VAL A 8 -6.57 13.65 8.18
CA VAL A 8 -5.96 14.86 8.74
C VAL A 8 -6.49 16.08 8.00
N GLU A 9 -7.22 16.92 8.69
CA GLU A 9 -7.91 18.10 8.15
C GLU A 9 -8.12 19.10 9.29
N ASP A 10 -7.69 20.34 9.13
CA ASP A 10 -7.81 21.38 10.16
C ASP A 10 -9.23 21.98 10.24
N ASP A 11 -9.95 22.09 9.11
CA ASP A 11 -11.33 22.50 9.10
C ASP A 11 -12.22 21.45 9.79
N GLU A 12 -12.79 21.82 10.94
CA GLU A 12 -13.66 20.94 11.74
C GLU A 12 -14.86 20.43 10.95
N SER A 13 -15.49 21.29 10.13
CA SER A 13 -16.67 20.93 9.36
C SER A 13 -16.37 19.87 8.32
N ILE A 14 -15.23 20.01 7.60
CA ILE A 14 -14.78 19.03 6.61
C ILE A 14 -14.35 17.75 7.31
N ARG A 15 -13.58 17.86 8.39
CA ARG A 15 -13.11 16.71 9.18
C ARG A 15 -14.27 15.87 9.73
N GLU A 16 -15.28 16.50 10.31
CA GLU A 16 -16.46 15.82 10.83
C GLU A 16 -17.33 15.22 9.72
N MET A 17 -17.50 15.94 8.60
CA MET A 17 -18.20 15.42 7.42
C MET A 17 -17.53 14.15 6.90
N LEU A 18 -16.20 14.16 6.75
CA LEU A 18 -15.44 12.98 6.30
C LEU A 18 -15.57 11.83 7.30
N ARG A 19 -15.42 12.11 8.60
CA ARG A 19 -15.57 11.12 9.66
C ARG A 19 -16.93 10.45 9.60
N TYR A 20 -17.99 11.25 9.64
CA TYR A 20 -19.37 10.74 9.64
C TYR A 20 -19.67 9.93 8.38
N TYR A 21 -19.30 10.46 7.21
CA TYR A 21 -19.58 9.80 5.94
C TYR A 21 -18.87 8.45 5.83
N PHE A 22 -17.55 8.39 6.07
CA PHE A 22 -16.83 7.13 5.95
C PHE A 22 -17.23 6.10 7.00
N GLN A 23 -17.62 6.53 8.20
CA GLN A 23 -18.22 5.63 9.19
C GLN A 23 -19.56 5.05 8.70
N SER A 24 -20.40 5.87 8.09
CA SER A 24 -21.70 5.43 7.56
C SER A 24 -21.60 4.37 6.45
N VAL A 25 -20.49 4.37 5.72
CA VAL A 25 -20.20 3.37 4.66
C VAL A 25 -19.29 2.23 5.12
N GLY A 26 -19.08 2.07 6.42
CA GLY A 26 -18.50 0.88 7.03
C GLY A 26 -17.00 0.92 7.32
N TYR A 27 -16.35 2.09 7.27
CA TYR A 27 -14.97 2.25 7.70
C TYR A 27 -14.88 2.64 9.18
N ALA A 28 -13.82 2.22 9.87
CA ALA A 28 -13.42 2.86 11.11
C ALA A 28 -12.63 4.14 10.75
N VAL A 29 -12.97 5.28 11.35
CA VAL A 29 -12.32 6.55 11.02
C VAL A 29 -11.64 7.13 12.24
N ARG A 30 -10.36 7.44 12.11
CA ARG A 30 -9.56 8.23 13.04
C ARG A 30 -9.31 9.58 12.41
N ALA A 31 -9.76 10.66 13.05
CA ALA A 31 -9.72 12.01 12.50
C ALA A 31 -8.87 12.91 13.39
N TYR A 32 -7.97 13.65 12.78
CA TYR A 32 -6.96 14.49 13.41
C TYR A 32 -7.00 15.89 12.84
N GLU A 33 -6.75 16.89 13.67
CA GLU A 33 -6.76 18.30 13.29
C GLU A 33 -5.39 18.81 12.78
N SER A 34 -4.32 18.00 13.01
CA SER A 34 -2.97 18.36 12.61
C SER A 34 -2.07 17.14 12.43
N GLY A 35 -0.90 17.32 11.80
CA GLY A 35 0.11 16.27 11.67
C GLY A 35 0.66 15.79 13.02
N GLU A 36 0.82 16.70 13.97
CA GLU A 36 1.27 16.38 15.32
C GLU A 36 0.26 15.48 16.04
N ALA A 37 -1.04 15.82 15.92
CA ALA A 37 -2.12 15.01 16.48
C ALA A 37 -2.19 13.61 15.83
N LEU A 38 -1.96 13.51 14.52
CA LEU A 38 -1.85 12.23 13.81
C LEU A 38 -0.77 11.36 14.42
N PHE A 39 0.48 11.84 14.46
CA PHE A 39 1.61 11.02 14.92
C PHE A 39 1.48 10.61 16.39
N ALA A 40 0.98 11.51 17.26
CA ALA A 40 0.70 11.18 18.65
C ALA A 40 -0.45 10.17 18.80
N GLY A 41 -1.49 10.28 17.99
CA GLY A 41 -2.69 9.43 18.07
C GLY A 41 -2.52 8.05 17.44
N GLU A 42 -1.60 7.90 16.48
CA GLU A 42 -1.32 6.62 15.81
C GLU A 42 -0.30 5.77 16.59
N GLU A 43 0.42 6.35 17.56
CA GLU A 43 1.40 5.61 18.35
C GLU A 43 0.75 4.43 19.09
N GLY A 44 1.26 3.23 18.83
CA GLY A 44 0.72 1.99 19.41
C GLY A 44 -0.60 1.48 18.78
N GLN A 45 -1.14 2.18 17.78
CA GLN A 45 -2.32 1.73 17.05
C GLN A 45 -1.94 0.79 15.88
N SER A 46 -2.92 -0.01 15.43
CA SER A 46 -2.76 -0.73 14.16
C SER A 46 -2.75 0.25 12.99
N LEU A 47 -1.94 -0.01 11.97
CA LEU A 47 -1.86 0.83 10.78
C LEU A 47 -3.25 1.02 10.13
N PRO A 48 -3.58 2.24 9.67
CA PRO A 48 -4.77 2.44 8.86
C PRO A 48 -4.59 1.80 7.48
N ALA A 49 -5.70 1.49 6.84
CA ALA A 49 -5.68 1.00 5.46
C ALA A 49 -5.42 2.12 4.43
N LEU A 50 -5.61 3.39 4.83
CA LEU A 50 -5.43 4.57 3.98
C LEU A 50 -5.36 5.84 4.83
N TYR A 51 -4.51 6.79 4.39
CA TYR A 51 -4.49 8.16 4.89
C TYR A 51 -5.18 9.11 3.90
N ILE A 52 -5.96 10.05 4.43
CA ILE A 52 -6.48 11.22 3.70
C ILE A 52 -5.89 12.45 4.37
N LEU A 53 -5.08 13.21 3.65
CA LEU A 53 -4.31 14.32 4.20
C LEU A 53 -4.64 15.61 3.46
N ASP A 54 -5.02 16.66 4.18
CA ASP A 54 -4.99 18.01 3.60
C ASP A 54 -3.55 18.48 3.42
N ILE A 55 -3.27 19.12 2.30
CA ILE A 55 -1.96 19.75 2.05
C ILE A 55 -1.82 20.99 2.93
N MET A 56 -2.87 21.80 3.04
CA MET A 56 -2.85 23.13 3.66
C MET A 56 -3.12 23.06 5.17
N LEU A 57 -2.30 22.34 5.91
CA LEU A 57 -2.41 22.25 7.37
C LEU A 57 -1.54 23.31 8.06
N PRO A 58 -1.98 23.84 9.21
CA PRO A 58 -1.14 24.71 10.04
C PRO A 58 -0.03 23.87 10.73
N GLY A 59 1.15 24.45 10.84
CA GLY A 59 2.32 23.79 11.44
C GLY A 59 2.97 22.81 10.47
N MET A 60 2.78 21.52 10.68
CA MET A 60 3.27 20.48 9.77
C MET A 60 2.29 20.31 8.60
N ASP A 61 2.68 20.72 7.40
CA ASP A 61 1.84 20.59 6.21
C ASP A 61 1.68 19.12 5.75
N GLY A 62 0.69 18.88 4.86
CA GLY A 62 0.38 17.53 4.40
C GLY A 62 1.50 16.86 3.62
N LEU A 63 2.37 17.61 2.94
CA LEU A 63 3.51 17.07 2.20
C LEU A 63 4.61 16.59 3.16
N GLU A 64 4.85 17.34 4.24
CA GLU A 64 5.78 16.92 5.30
C GLU A 64 5.26 15.67 6.03
N ILE A 65 3.94 15.57 6.27
CA ILE A 65 3.32 14.35 6.82
C ILE A 65 3.56 13.17 5.87
N LEU A 66 3.27 13.36 4.58
CA LEU A 66 3.49 12.32 3.55
C LEU A 66 4.94 11.84 3.52
N ARG A 67 5.90 12.78 3.53
CA ARG A 67 7.32 12.47 3.55
C ARG A 67 7.69 11.60 4.76
N ARG A 68 7.24 11.96 5.97
CA ARG A 68 7.50 11.19 7.19
C ARG A 68 6.85 9.81 7.15
N LEU A 69 5.64 9.68 6.60
CA LEU A 69 4.98 8.39 6.43
C LEU A 69 5.78 7.49 5.47
N ARG A 70 6.35 8.05 4.38
CA ARG A 70 7.17 7.30 3.41
C ARG A 70 8.54 6.90 3.97
N GLU A 71 9.09 7.66 4.92
CA GLU A 71 10.33 7.33 5.64
C GLU A 71 10.09 6.29 6.75
N GLY A 72 8.87 6.16 7.24
CA GLY A 72 8.51 5.20 8.28
C GLY A 72 8.47 3.76 7.75
N ARG A 73 9.18 2.83 8.43
CA ARG A 73 9.28 1.43 8.01
C ARG A 73 7.93 0.75 7.79
N ASP A 74 6.98 1.00 8.68
CA ASP A 74 5.67 0.33 8.67
C ASP A 74 4.62 1.13 7.88
N THR A 75 4.80 2.43 7.74
CA THR A 75 3.85 3.34 7.08
C THR A 75 4.15 3.60 5.61
N ALA A 76 5.36 3.25 5.14
CA ALA A 76 5.82 3.56 3.78
C ALA A 76 4.89 3.08 2.67
N ASP A 77 4.29 1.90 2.84
CA ASP A 77 3.41 1.27 1.85
C ASP A 77 1.91 1.56 2.07
N VAL A 78 1.54 2.27 3.14
CA VAL A 78 0.15 2.64 3.37
C VAL A 78 -0.27 3.71 2.35
N PRO A 79 -1.35 3.50 1.59
CA PRO A 79 -1.77 4.44 0.57
C PRO A 79 -2.21 5.78 1.16
N VAL A 80 -1.94 6.85 0.41
CA VAL A 80 -2.22 8.23 0.80
C VAL A 80 -2.97 8.95 -0.32
N ILE A 81 -4.11 9.55 0.02
CA ILE A 81 -4.84 10.51 -0.83
C ILE A 81 -4.62 11.91 -0.26
N MET A 82 -4.14 12.83 -1.12
CA MET A 82 -3.96 14.23 -0.75
C MET A 82 -5.19 15.06 -1.13
N LEU A 83 -5.66 15.90 -0.20
CA LEU A 83 -6.65 16.93 -0.48
C LEU A 83 -5.91 18.26 -0.77
N THR A 84 -6.25 18.93 -1.87
CA THR A 84 -5.52 20.12 -2.31
C THR A 84 -6.46 21.23 -2.78
N ALA A 85 -6.08 22.49 -2.59
CA ALA A 85 -6.75 23.63 -3.20
C ALA A 85 -6.37 23.75 -4.68
N ARG A 86 -7.28 24.26 -5.51
CA ARG A 86 -7.17 24.32 -6.99
C ARG A 86 -5.96 25.12 -7.53
N THR A 87 -5.31 25.91 -6.70
CA THR A 87 -4.18 26.79 -7.07
C THR A 87 -2.82 26.06 -7.15
N ALA A 88 -2.76 24.81 -6.79
CA ALA A 88 -1.51 24.05 -6.62
C ALA A 88 -1.28 23.04 -7.76
N GLU A 89 -1.26 23.51 -9.01
CA GLU A 89 -0.78 22.68 -10.13
C GLU A 89 0.70 22.27 -9.93
N MET A 90 1.48 23.17 -9.30
CA MET A 90 2.86 22.89 -8.89
C MET A 90 2.94 21.89 -7.72
N ASP A 91 1.99 21.93 -6.77
CA ASP A 91 1.95 21.00 -5.64
C ASP A 91 1.54 19.58 -6.09
N ARG A 92 0.73 19.44 -7.16
CA ARG A 92 0.39 18.16 -7.76
C ARG A 92 1.60 17.45 -8.39
N VAL A 93 2.48 18.21 -9.04
CA VAL A 93 3.71 17.68 -9.65
C VAL A 93 4.69 17.27 -8.55
N ALA A 94 4.93 18.14 -7.58
CA ALA A 94 5.77 17.83 -6.43
C ALA A 94 5.22 16.65 -5.61
N GLY A 95 3.91 16.57 -5.47
CA GLY A 95 3.28 15.51 -4.71
C GLY A 95 3.30 14.13 -5.39
N LEU A 96 3.21 14.04 -6.72
CA LEU A 96 3.39 12.79 -7.47
C LEU A 96 4.84 12.27 -7.34
N GLU A 97 5.82 13.17 -7.30
CA GLU A 97 7.22 12.84 -7.01
C GLU A 97 7.43 12.43 -5.54
N ASN A 98 6.59 12.92 -4.61
CA ASN A 98 6.66 12.59 -3.18
C ASN A 98 5.92 11.29 -2.79
N GLY A 99 5.31 10.58 -3.74
CA GLY A 99 4.77 9.23 -3.53
C GLY A 99 3.35 9.17 -2.95
N ALA A 100 2.48 10.16 -3.20
CA ALA A 100 1.04 10.03 -2.95
C ALA A 100 0.37 9.13 -4.00
N ASP A 101 -0.69 8.41 -3.61
CA ASP A 101 -1.40 7.47 -4.48
C ASP A 101 -2.51 8.13 -5.29
N ASP A 102 -3.10 9.23 -4.81
CA ASP A 102 -4.09 10.04 -5.54
C ASP A 102 -4.19 11.47 -4.96
N TYR A 103 -4.79 12.36 -5.74
CA TYR A 103 -5.05 13.77 -5.37
C TYR A 103 -6.50 14.13 -5.62
N VAL A 104 -7.10 14.86 -4.68
CA VAL A 104 -8.47 15.36 -4.78
C VAL A 104 -8.48 16.86 -4.56
N VAL A 105 -9.03 17.59 -5.52
CA VAL A 105 -9.08 19.05 -5.48
C VAL A 105 -10.28 19.53 -4.69
N LYS A 106 -10.08 20.43 -3.73
CA LYS A 106 -11.15 21.15 -3.01
C LYS A 106 -11.73 22.29 -3.88
N PRO A 107 -13.06 22.49 -3.91
CA PRO A 107 -14.09 21.67 -3.26
C PRO A 107 -14.36 20.37 -4.01
N PHE A 108 -14.53 19.27 -3.28
CA PHE A 108 -14.78 17.94 -3.84
C PHE A 108 -16.19 17.42 -3.50
N GLY A 109 -16.71 16.56 -4.36
CA GLY A 109 -17.89 15.78 -4.02
C GLY A 109 -17.54 14.59 -3.16
N ILE A 110 -18.31 14.37 -2.07
CA ILE A 110 -18.03 13.25 -1.15
C ILE A 110 -18.10 11.89 -1.85
N MET A 111 -18.97 11.74 -2.85
CA MET A 111 -19.07 10.52 -3.67
C MET A 111 -17.86 10.32 -4.56
N GLU A 112 -17.25 11.42 -5.06
CA GLU A 112 -16.01 11.37 -5.82
C GLU A 112 -14.86 10.86 -4.94
N LEU A 113 -14.69 11.46 -3.75
CA LEU A 113 -13.68 11.04 -2.80
C LEU A 113 -13.84 9.56 -2.42
N GLN A 114 -15.08 9.11 -2.16
CA GLN A 114 -15.36 7.70 -1.88
C GLN A 114 -14.94 6.77 -3.03
N ALA A 115 -15.25 7.15 -4.27
CA ALA A 115 -14.88 6.35 -5.44
C ALA A 115 -13.35 6.22 -5.56
N ARG A 116 -12.60 7.29 -5.27
CA ARG A 116 -11.14 7.31 -5.26
C ARG A 116 -10.56 6.45 -4.13
N VAL A 117 -11.10 6.58 -2.91
CA VAL A 117 -10.74 5.73 -1.77
C VAL A 117 -10.90 4.26 -2.13
N LYS A 118 -12.05 3.85 -2.70
CA LYS A 118 -12.27 2.48 -3.15
C LYS A 118 -11.28 2.05 -4.24
N ALA A 119 -10.95 2.92 -5.18
CA ALA A 119 -10.03 2.62 -6.27
C ALA A 119 -8.60 2.43 -5.75
N VAL A 120 -8.14 3.29 -4.86
CA VAL A 120 -6.82 3.21 -4.22
C VAL A 120 -6.71 1.94 -3.39
N LEU A 121 -7.66 1.68 -2.48
CA LEU A 121 -7.67 0.46 -1.66
C LEU A 121 -7.66 -0.82 -2.50
N ARG A 122 -8.44 -0.87 -3.60
CA ARG A 122 -8.45 -2.01 -4.51
C ARG A 122 -7.09 -2.24 -5.20
N ARG A 123 -6.36 -1.15 -5.54
CA ARG A 123 -5.00 -1.26 -6.12
C ARG A 123 -4.02 -1.83 -5.11
N THR A 124 -4.10 -1.37 -3.87
CA THR A 124 -3.24 -1.85 -2.77
C THR A 124 -3.53 -3.31 -2.44
N GLU A 125 -4.80 -3.73 -2.40
CA GLU A 125 -5.18 -5.14 -2.23
C GLU A 125 -4.62 -6.02 -3.34
N ARG A 126 -4.79 -5.60 -4.60
CA ARG A 126 -4.24 -6.35 -5.74
C ARG A 126 -2.72 -6.41 -5.72
N ARG A 127 -2.06 -5.42 -5.12
CA ARG A 127 -0.61 -5.41 -4.93
C ARG A 127 -0.22 -6.35 -3.79
N SER A 128 -0.93 -6.31 -2.65
CA SER A 128 -0.70 -7.23 -1.53
C SER A 128 -1.08 -8.68 -1.86
N ASP A 129 -2.16 -8.90 -2.62
CA ASP A 129 -2.52 -10.24 -3.14
C ASP A 129 -1.50 -10.78 -4.15
N ARG A 130 -0.72 -9.91 -4.76
CA ARG A 130 0.36 -10.26 -5.68
C ARG A 130 1.71 -10.42 -4.99
N LEU A 131 1.95 -9.72 -3.89
CA LEU A 131 3.17 -9.86 -3.11
C LEU A 131 3.08 -11.14 -2.28
N LEU A 132 3.95 -12.09 -2.59
CA LEU A 132 4.12 -13.29 -1.78
C LEU A 132 5.15 -12.98 -0.70
N THR A 133 4.75 -13.05 0.57
CA THR A 133 5.65 -12.79 1.69
C THR A 133 5.89 -14.02 2.53
N TRP A 134 7.13 -14.26 2.94
CA TRP A 134 7.52 -15.30 3.88
C TRP A 134 8.67 -14.84 4.79
N GLY A 135 8.32 -14.52 6.03
CA GLY A 135 9.30 -13.93 6.96
C GLY A 135 9.79 -12.59 6.44
N ASP A 136 11.08 -12.51 6.18
CA ASP A 136 11.77 -11.35 5.61
C ASP A 136 11.88 -11.38 4.07
N LEU A 137 11.25 -12.39 3.43
CA LEU A 137 11.25 -12.56 1.99
C LEU A 137 9.97 -11.96 1.39
N GLU A 138 10.14 -11.10 0.39
CA GLU A 138 9.06 -10.48 -0.39
C GLU A 138 9.28 -10.81 -1.88
N ILE A 139 8.24 -11.28 -2.55
CA ILE A 139 8.29 -11.62 -3.97
C ILE A 139 7.18 -10.83 -4.66
N ASP A 140 7.53 -9.97 -5.58
CA ASP A 140 6.59 -9.29 -6.48
C ASP A 140 6.54 -10.03 -7.82
N PRO A 141 5.50 -10.83 -8.09
CA PRO A 141 5.38 -11.57 -9.36
C PRO A 141 5.21 -10.66 -10.58
N ALA A 142 4.68 -9.45 -10.39
CA ALA A 142 4.42 -8.51 -11.47
C ALA A 142 5.70 -7.76 -11.87
N ALA A 143 6.47 -7.32 -10.90
CA ALA A 143 7.78 -6.69 -11.12
C ALA A 143 8.90 -7.72 -11.36
N ARG A 144 8.65 -9.01 -11.08
CA ARG A 144 9.66 -10.09 -11.03
C ARG A 144 10.83 -9.75 -10.10
N GLU A 145 10.52 -9.09 -9.01
CA GLU A 145 11.48 -8.66 -8.02
C GLU A 145 11.35 -9.51 -6.75
N VAL A 146 12.49 -9.85 -6.17
CA VAL A 146 12.59 -10.52 -4.88
C VAL A 146 13.37 -9.63 -3.93
N ARG A 147 12.85 -9.45 -2.73
CA ARG A 147 13.55 -8.76 -1.64
C ARG A 147 13.68 -9.68 -0.44
N LYS A 148 14.85 -9.66 0.20
CA LYS A 148 15.10 -10.30 1.47
C LYS A 148 15.57 -9.24 2.48
N ALA A 149 14.85 -9.08 3.59
CA ALA A 149 15.09 -8.03 4.57
C ALA A 149 15.23 -6.63 3.92
N GLY A 150 14.35 -6.30 2.96
CA GLY A 150 14.32 -5.04 2.21
C GLY A 150 15.40 -4.88 1.13
N ARG A 151 16.32 -5.85 0.95
CA ARG A 151 17.37 -5.81 -0.09
C ARG A 151 16.95 -6.63 -1.29
N VAL A 152 17.10 -6.06 -2.49
CA VAL A 152 16.84 -6.77 -3.75
C VAL A 152 17.80 -7.96 -3.88
N VAL A 153 17.24 -9.11 -4.26
CA VAL A 153 17.97 -10.35 -4.56
C VAL A 153 17.84 -10.61 -6.06
N GLU A 154 18.96 -10.61 -6.76
CA GLU A 154 19.00 -10.97 -8.18
C GLU A 154 18.85 -12.48 -8.34
N LEU A 155 17.84 -12.88 -9.11
CA LEU A 155 17.56 -14.27 -9.45
C LEU A 155 17.48 -14.42 -10.96
N THR A 156 17.93 -15.55 -11.46
CA THR A 156 17.66 -15.97 -12.84
C THR A 156 16.16 -16.22 -13.03
N TYR A 157 15.73 -16.29 -14.29
CA TYR A 157 14.32 -16.59 -14.61
C TYR A 157 13.80 -17.84 -13.90
N LYS A 158 14.55 -18.92 -13.93
CA LYS A 158 14.14 -20.22 -13.38
C LYS A 158 14.17 -20.25 -11.84
N GLU A 159 15.13 -19.59 -11.23
CA GLU A 159 15.19 -19.43 -9.77
C GLU A 159 13.99 -18.61 -9.26
N PHE A 160 13.62 -17.55 -9.98
CA PHE A 160 12.43 -16.76 -9.64
C PHE A 160 11.16 -17.59 -9.74
N GLU A 161 10.94 -18.33 -10.85
CA GLU A 161 9.74 -19.16 -11.02
C GLU A 161 9.68 -20.31 -9.99
N LEU A 162 10.82 -20.92 -9.65
CA LEU A 162 10.89 -21.93 -8.59
C LEU A 162 10.51 -21.34 -7.23
N LEU A 163 11.09 -20.21 -6.86
CA LEU A 163 10.79 -19.54 -5.60
C LEU A 163 9.31 -19.14 -5.52
N LYS A 164 8.76 -18.58 -6.58
CA LYS A 164 7.33 -18.22 -6.70
C LYS A 164 6.44 -19.45 -6.55
N LEU A 165 6.78 -20.58 -7.20
CA LEU A 165 6.04 -21.84 -7.08
C LEU A 165 6.00 -22.32 -5.63
N LEU A 166 7.16 -22.37 -4.96
CA LEU A 166 7.27 -22.83 -3.57
C LEU A 166 6.48 -21.94 -2.60
N CYS A 167 6.54 -20.61 -2.79
CA CYS A 167 5.80 -19.66 -1.97
C CYS A 167 4.28 -19.71 -2.21
N THR A 168 3.83 -20.00 -3.45
CA THR A 168 2.41 -20.13 -3.80
C THR A 168 1.82 -21.44 -3.29
N ARG A 169 2.60 -22.53 -3.31
CA ARG A 169 2.21 -23.87 -2.84
C ARG A 169 2.61 -24.14 -1.39
N ARG A 170 2.61 -23.11 -0.58
CA ARG A 170 3.01 -23.15 0.83
C ARG A 170 2.27 -24.23 1.62
N GLY A 171 3.01 -25.02 2.38
CA GLY A 171 2.45 -26.10 3.21
C GLY A 171 2.09 -27.38 2.44
N VAL A 172 2.35 -27.44 1.14
CA VAL A 172 2.16 -28.61 0.30
C VAL A 172 3.53 -29.17 -0.07
N ALA A 173 3.75 -30.46 0.15
CA ALA A 173 4.95 -31.15 -0.35
C ALA A 173 4.81 -31.33 -1.86
N LEU A 174 5.79 -30.82 -2.61
CA LEU A 174 5.85 -30.97 -4.06
C LEU A 174 6.87 -32.06 -4.40
N THR A 175 6.50 -32.93 -5.32
CA THR A 175 7.42 -33.91 -5.89
C THR A 175 8.41 -33.21 -6.85
N ARG A 176 9.52 -33.88 -7.12
CA ARG A 176 10.51 -33.38 -8.08
C ARG A 176 9.90 -33.19 -9.47
N ASP A 177 9.08 -34.16 -9.90
CA ASP A 177 8.46 -34.12 -11.23
C ASP A 177 7.48 -32.97 -11.37
N GLU A 178 6.67 -32.67 -10.33
CA GLU A 178 5.79 -31.52 -10.29
C GLU A 178 6.57 -30.20 -10.39
N ILE A 179 7.72 -30.11 -9.70
CA ILE A 179 8.59 -28.92 -9.75
C ILE A 179 9.19 -28.76 -11.14
N LEU A 180 9.72 -29.85 -11.71
CA LEU A 180 10.32 -29.83 -13.05
C LEU A 180 9.31 -29.47 -14.13
N GLN A 181 8.11 -30.04 -14.07
CA GLN A 181 7.03 -29.73 -15.00
C GLN A 181 6.57 -28.27 -14.87
N ALA A 182 6.37 -27.77 -13.64
CA ALA A 182 5.86 -26.43 -13.42
C ALA A 182 6.86 -25.31 -13.77
N VAL A 183 8.16 -25.53 -13.59
CA VAL A 183 9.21 -24.50 -13.75
C VAL A 183 10.00 -24.65 -15.05
N TRP A 184 10.23 -25.88 -15.52
CA TRP A 184 11.07 -26.14 -16.71
C TRP A 184 10.28 -26.63 -17.93
N ASP A 185 8.97 -26.88 -17.79
CA ASP A 185 8.11 -27.36 -18.89
C ASP A 185 8.60 -28.72 -19.45
N TYR A 186 9.11 -29.58 -18.56
CA TYR A 186 9.76 -30.83 -18.91
C TYR A 186 8.81 -32.01 -18.71
N ASP A 187 8.35 -32.61 -19.80
CA ASP A 187 7.85 -34.00 -19.81
C ASP A 187 9.06 -34.92 -19.75
N TYR A 188 9.52 -35.21 -18.52
CA TYR A 188 10.69 -36.07 -18.33
C TYR A 188 10.32 -37.51 -18.09
N THR A 189 10.68 -38.40 -19.02
CA THR A 189 10.64 -39.87 -18.91
C THR A 189 12.06 -40.43 -18.75
N GLY A 190 12.81 -40.05 -17.71
CA GLY A 190 14.16 -40.57 -17.52
C GLY A 190 14.84 -40.11 -16.24
N GLU A 191 15.77 -40.90 -15.75
CA GLU A 191 16.56 -40.62 -14.54
C GLU A 191 17.55 -39.48 -14.72
N THR A 192 17.40 -38.39 -13.97
CA THR A 192 18.48 -37.39 -13.82
C THR A 192 18.83 -37.13 -12.37
N ARG A 193 20.15 -37.08 -12.12
CA ARG A 193 20.76 -36.89 -10.80
C ARG A 193 21.00 -35.44 -10.42
N THR A 194 20.33 -34.44 -11.06
CA THR A 194 20.66 -33.03 -10.84
C THR A 194 19.42 -32.24 -10.51
N VAL A 195 19.19 -31.98 -9.26
CA VAL A 195 18.60 -30.78 -8.66
C VAL A 195 19.46 -30.43 -7.48
#